data_1c18b14153270ad120c10758cf7632d4
#
_entry.id   1c18b14153270ad120c10758cf7632d4
#
_cell.length_a   1.000
_cell.length_b   1.000
_cell.length_c   1.000
_cell.angle_alpha   90.00
_cell.angle_beta   90.00
_cell.angle_gamma   90.00
#
_symmetry.space_group_name_H-M   'P 1'
#
loop_
_entity.id
_entity.type
_entity.pdbx_description
1 polymer ?
#
loop_
_entity_poly.entity_id
_entity_poly.type
_entity_poly.pdbx_seq_one_letter_code
_entity_poly.pdbx_strand_id
1 'polypeptide(L)'
;GSGPLNFHLGCGFYRDEDGTLCMDPSKYIDKMEETYERLFGEPPNDKVLSPLTKGDHPELDTSIFLEENDIEIYQSLIGSMQWAVSIGRWDIQTAVMTLSSFRAQPREGHMDRAKRVYCYLKNMKHFKVRFRTDEPEYSDLQPPGSGFQKVSSKYSSQARFLRTPWY
;
A
#
# COMPACT_ATOMS: atom_id res chain seq x y z
N GLY A 1 21.13 -14.31 12.50
CA GLY A 1 20.49 -14.42 13.80
C GLY A 1 19.15 -15.13 13.69
N SER A 2 18.92 -16.09 14.56
CA SER A 2 17.61 -16.73 14.71
C SER A 2 16.86 -16.07 15.85
N GLY A 3 15.66 -15.57 15.59
CA GLY A 3 14.82 -14.92 16.59
C GLY A 3 13.47 -14.52 16.01
N PRO A 4 12.49 -14.09 16.84
CA PRO A 4 11.21 -13.66 16.35
C PRO A 4 11.36 -12.42 15.46
N LEU A 5 10.69 -12.42 14.32
CA LEU A 5 10.65 -11.29 13.40
C LEU A 5 9.67 -10.25 13.95
N ASN A 6 10.18 -9.18 14.56
CA ASN A 6 9.34 -8.10 15.09
C ASN A 6 9.35 -6.85 14.19
N PHE A 7 10.42 -6.69 13.38
CA PHE A 7 10.56 -5.53 12.48
C PHE A 7 11.48 -5.87 11.30
N HIS A 8 11.04 -5.58 10.07
CA HIS A 8 11.82 -5.77 8.86
C HIS A 8 11.36 -4.82 7.74
N LEU A 9 12.32 -4.25 7.02
CA LEU A 9 12.09 -3.39 5.83
C LEU A 9 11.08 -2.23 6.04
N GLY A 10 11.02 -1.68 7.25
CA GLY A 10 10.10 -0.60 7.56
C GLY A 10 8.75 -1.04 8.15
N CYS A 11 8.50 -2.36 8.21
CA CYS A 11 7.28 -2.93 8.77
C CYS A 11 7.49 -3.53 10.15
N GLY A 12 6.52 -3.33 11.03
CA GLY A 12 6.33 -4.11 12.25
C GLY A 12 5.62 -5.42 11.95
N PHE A 13 6.01 -6.48 12.66
CA PHE A 13 5.34 -7.78 12.61
C PHE A 13 4.92 -8.17 14.03
N TYR A 14 3.65 -8.43 14.21
CA TYR A 14 3.08 -8.84 15.50
C TYR A 14 1.82 -9.70 15.30
N ARG A 15 1.32 -10.27 16.39
CA ARG A 15 0.02 -10.93 16.38
C ARG A 15 -1.01 -10.06 17.07
N ASP A 16 -2.21 -10.00 16.47
CA ASP A 16 -3.38 -9.38 17.08
C ASP A 16 -3.86 -10.17 18.30
N GLU A 17 -4.88 -9.65 18.98
CA GLU A 17 -5.54 -10.28 20.13
C GLU A 17 -6.12 -11.65 19.79
N ASP A 18 -6.57 -11.87 18.56
CA ASP A 18 -7.05 -13.15 18.03
C ASP A 18 -5.93 -14.08 17.52
N GLY A 19 -4.66 -13.70 17.68
CA GLY A 19 -3.50 -14.46 17.24
C GLY A 19 -3.15 -14.33 15.74
N THR A 20 -3.89 -13.53 14.96
CA THR A 20 -3.63 -13.28 13.54
C THR A 20 -2.32 -12.51 13.34
N LEU A 21 -1.46 -13.00 12.43
CA LEU A 21 -0.23 -12.29 12.07
C LEU A 21 -0.57 -10.99 11.32
N CYS A 22 0.05 -9.90 11.76
CA CYS A 22 -0.10 -8.58 11.17
C CYS A 22 1.24 -8.05 10.67
N MET A 23 1.21 -7.37 9.52
CA MET A 23 2.31 -6.58 8.97
C MET A 23 1.86 -5.11 8.96
N ASP A 24 2.58 -4.26 9.67
CA ASP A 24 2.22 -2.87 9.93
C ASP A 24 3.29 -1.92 9.38
N PRO A 25 3.01 -1.17 8.31
CA PRO A 25 3.94 -0.23 7.70
C PRO A 25 3.95 1.16 8.37
N SER A 26 3.26 1.38 9.49
CA SER A 26 3.10 2.69 10.14
C SER A 26 4.41 3.43 10.36
N LYS A 27 5.46 2.74 10.79
CA LYS A 27 6.79 3.35 10.98
C LYS A 27 7.44 3.85 9.70
N TYR A 28 7.13 3.23 8.57
CA TYR A 28 7.59 3.74 7.29
C TYR A 28 6.79 4.99 6.88
N ILE A 29 5.50 4.99 7.14
CA ILE A 29 4.67 6.17 6.88
C ILE A 29 5.12 7.37 7.75
N ASP A 30 5.49 7.14 9.02
CA ASP A 30 6.08 8.22 9.85
C ASP A 30 7.30 8.86 9.17
N LYS A 31 8.21 8.05 8.62
CA LYS A 31 9.38 8.59 7.89
C LYS A 31 9.00 9.32 6.60
N MET A 32 7.94 8.89 5.93
CA MET A 32 7.41 9.60 4.76
C MET A 32 6.85 10.96 5.17
N GLU A 33 6.12 11.05 6.29
CA GLU A 33 5.59 12.30 6.85
C GLU A 33 6.73 13.27 7.20
N GLU A 34 7.76 12.81 7.90
CA GLU A 34 8.96 13.61 8.23
C GLU A 34 9.66 14.15 6.98
N THR A 35 9.74 13.32 5.94
CA THR A 35 10.34 13.73 4.66
C THR A 35 9.49 14.79 3.95
N TYR A 36 8.17 14.60 3.95
CA TYR A 36 7.24 15.56 3.39
C TYR A 36 7.35 16.93 4.09
N GLU A 37 7.32 16.94 5.43
CA GLU A 37 7.45 18.18 6.22
C GLU A 37 8.78 18.91 5.94
N ARG A 38 9.88 18.16 5.80
CA ARG A 38 11.18 18.74 5.43
C ARG A 38 11.17 19.36 4.02
N LEU A 39 10.46 18.76 3.06
CA LEU A 39 10.41 19.24 1.68
C LEU A 39 9.48 20.45 1.50
N PHE A 40 8.36 20.47 2.19
CA PHE A 40 7.30 21.46 1.98
C PHE A 40 7.12 22.45 3.15
N GLY A 41 7.84 22.26 4.25
CA GLY A 41 7.80 23.16 5.43
C GLY A 41 6.55 23.01 6.31
N GLU A 42 5.64 22.10 5.94
CA GLU A 42 4.41 21.82 6.68
C GLU A 42 4.07 20.33 6.65
N PRO A 43 3.43 19.78 7.69
CA PRO A 43 3.01 18.40 7.69
C PRO A 43 1.86 18.14 6.71
N PRO A 44 1.73 16.91 6.17
CA PRO A 44 0.59 16.57 5.32
C PRO A 44 -0.73 16.76 6.07
N ASN A 45 -1.78 17.17 5.36
CA ASN A 45 -3.13 17.34 5.91
C ASN A 45 -3.74 15.96 6.24
N ASP A 46 -4.37 15.81 7.41
CA ASP A 46 -4.98 14.57 7.90
C ASP A 46 -6.48 14.40 7.56
N LYS A 47 -7.05 15.28 6.72
CA LYS A 47 -8.48 15.26 6.39
C LYS A 47 -8.82 14.55 5.07
N VAL A 48 -7.82 14.01 4.38
CA VAL A 48 -7.97 13.38 3.07
C VAL A 48 -8.40 11.93 3.24
N LEU A 49 -9.56 11.54 2.69
CA LEU A 49 -10.16 10.21 2.84
C LEU A 49 -9.92 9.28 1.65
N SER A 50 -9.35 9.78 0.55
CA SER A 50 -9.07 8.97 -0.65
C SER A 50 -7.78 9.43 -1.32
N PRO A 51 -6.96 8.51 -1.86
CA PRO A 51 -5.68 8.85 -2.47
C PRO A 51 -5.83 9.71 -3.74
N LEU A 52 -6.90 9.50 -4.50
CA LEU A 52 -7.28 10.35 -5.63
C LEU A 52 -8.71 10.86 -5.46
N THR A 53 -9.04 11.97 -6.10
CA THR A 53 -10.42 12.49 -6.13
C THR A 53 -11.27 11.62 -7.05
N LYS A 54 -12.55 11.46 -6.74
CA LYS A 54 -13.47 10.72 -7.61
C LYS A 54 -13.56 11.39 -8.99
N GLY A 55 -13.36 10.61 -10.05
CA GLY A 55 -13.40 11.13 -11.42
C GLY A 55 -12.16 11.95 -11.80
N ASP A 56 -11.08 11.85 -11.05
CA ASP A 56 -9.83 12.51 -11.38
C ASP A 56 -9.13 11.82 -12.57
N HIS A 57 -8.69 12.65 -13.50
CA HIS A 57 -8.04 12.26 -14.75
C HIS A 57 -6.67 12.95 -14.87
N PRO A 58 -5.62 12.41 -14.21
CA PRO A 58 -4.28 13.01 -14.25
C PRO A 58 -3.72 13.18 -15.66
N GLU A 59 -4.12 12.30 -16.60
CA GLU A 59 -3.74 12.35 -18.01
C GLU A 59 -4.28 13.57 -18.77
N LEU A 60 -5.31 14.21 -18.26
CA LEU A 60 -5.91 15.43 -18.83
C LEU A 60 -5.38 16.72 -18.18
N ASP A 61 -4.38 16.61 -17.31
CA ASP A 61 -3.81 17.76 -16.62
C ASP A 61 -3.14 18.73 -17.62
N THR A 62 -3.51 19.99 -17.56
CA THR A 62 -3.00 21.06 -18.43
C THR A 62 -2.20 22.13 -17.67
N SER A 63 -1.91 21.89 -16.38
CA SER A 63 -1.11 22.81 -15.57
C SER A 63 0.34 22.93 -16.11
N ILE A 64 1.09 23.87 -15.56
CA ILE A 64 2.47 24.14 -15.95
C ILE A 64 3.35 22.92 -15.65
N PHE A 65 4.34 22.66 -16.49
CA PHE A 65 5.36 21.64 -16.21
C PHE A 65 6.22 22.07 -15.03
N LEU A 66 6.62 21.08 -14.22
CA LEU A 66 7.52 21.32 -13.11
C LEU A 66 8.93 21.71 -13.60
N GLU A 67 9.61 22.52 -12.80
CA GLU A 67 11.03 22.81 -12.97
C GLU A 67 11.89 21.61 -12.52
N GLU A 68 13.15 21.59 -12.91
CA GLU A 68 14.06 20.45 -12.70
C GLU A 68 14.14 20.00 -11.23
N ASN A 69 14.27 20.94 -10.29
CA ASN A 69 14.29 20.62 -8.85
C ASN A 69 12.98 19.96 -8.36
N ASP A 70 11.84 20.45 -8.86
CA ASP A 70 10.52 19.90 -8.47
C ASP A 70 10.26 18.54 -9.13
N ILE A 71 10.84 18.28 -10.31
CA ILE A 71 10.82 16.96 -10.94
C ILE A 71 11.56 15.93 -10.06
N GLU A 72 12.73 16.29 -9.51
CA GLU A 72 13.47 15.41 -8.59
C GLU A 72 12.67 15.12 -7.30
N ILE A 73 12.04 16.16 -6.75
CA ILE A 73 11.16 16.01 -5.59
C ILE A 73 10.01 15.06 -5.94
N TYR A 74 9.32 15.29 -7.06
CA TYR A 74 8.22 14.44 -7.51
C TYR A 74 8.65 12.97 -7.67
N GLN A 75 9.79 12.72 -8.31
CA GLN A 75 10.33 11.37 -8.49
C GLN A 75 10.65 10.70 -7.17
N SER A 76 11.18 11.44 -6.19
CA SER A 76 11.45 10.95 -4.84
C SER A 76 10.16 10.58 -4.09
N LEU A 77 9.11 11.42 -4.20
CA LEU A 77 7.80 11.12 -3.62
C LEU A 77 7.21 9.85 -4.23
N ILE A 78 7.23 9.71 -5.56
CA ILE A 78 6.74 8.52 -6.25
C ILE A 78 7.51 7.27 -5.81
N GLY A 79 8.83 7.34 -5.71
CA GLY A 79 9.67 6.22 -5.25
C GLY A 79 9.30 5.77 -3.83
N SER A 80 9.11 6.70 -2.92
CA SER A 80 8.69 6.41 -1.54
C SER A 80 7.30 5.77 -1.47
N MET A 81 6.36 6.25 -2.29
CA MET A 81 5.02 5.67 -2.38
C MET A 81 5.05 4.25 -3.01
N GLN A 82 5.88 4.01 -4.02
CA GLN A 82 6.08 2.67 -4.60
C GLN A 82 6.60 1.68 -3.56
N TRP A 83 7.53 2.12 -2.70
CA TRP A 83 7.98 1.28 -1.60
C TRP A 83 6.87 1.02 -0.59
N ALA A 84 6.06 2.02 -0.24
CA ALA A 84 4.89 1.83 0.63
C ALA A 84 3.91 0.78 0.07
N VAL A 85 3.66 0.79 -1.24
CA VAL A 85 2.86 -0.26 -1.91
C VAL A 85 3.50 -1.64 -1.72
N SER A 86 4.82 -1.75 -1.91
CA SER A 86 5.55 -3.02 -1.79
C SER A 86 5.49 -3.62 -0.39
N ILE A 87 5.35 -2.79 0.64
CA ILE A 87 5.27 -3.21 2.04
C ILE A 87 3.82 -3.23 2.59
N GLY A 88 2.82 -3.32 1.71
CA GLY A 88 1.43 -3.61 2.11
C GLY A 88 0.44 -2.45 2.02
N ARG A 89 0.83 -1.25 1.55
CA ARG A 89 -0.11 -0.15 1.28
C ARG A 89 -0.71 -0.26 -0.12
N TRP A 90 -1.38 -1.37 -0.37
CA TRP A 90 -2.04 -1.65 -1.68
C TRP A 90 -3.21 -0.71 -1.97
N ASP A 91 -3.76 -0.09 -0.95
CA ASP A 91 -4.82 0.91 -1.00
C ASP A 91 -4.44 2.14 -1.87
N ILE A 92 -3.14 2.47 -1.97
CA ILE A 92 -2.66 3.56 -2.83
C ILE A 92 -2.12 3.08 -4.19
N GLN A 93 -2.11 1.79 -4.48
CA GLN A 93 -1.44 1.22 -5.66
C GLN A 93 -1.89 1.87 -6.97
N THR A 94 -3.19 2.00 -7.19
CA THR A 94 -3.74 2.61 -8.41
C THR A 94 -3.27 4.05 -8.57
N ALA A 95 -3.33 4.86 -7.51
CA ALA A 95 -2.86 6.24 -7.53
C ALA A 95 -1.38 6.34 -7.90
N VAL A 96 -0.56 5.52 -7.24
CA VAL A 96 0.90 5.50 -7.45
C VAL A 96 1.26 5.06 -8.87
N MET A 97 0.62 4.03 -9.38
CA MET A 97 0.86 3.56 -10.77
C MET A 97 0.49 4.63 -11.79
N THR A 98 -0.68 5.27 -11.62
CA THR A 98 -1.11 6.35 -12.51
C THR A 98 -0.12 7.51 -12.49
N LEU A 99 0.25 8.00 -11.30
CA LEU A 99 1.18 9.13 -11.17
C LEU A 99 2.60 8.80 -11.63
N SER A 100 3.02 7.53 -11.51
CA SER A 100 4.31 7.07 -12.01
C SER A 100 4.48 7.24 -13.52
N SER A 101 3.40 7.27 -14.29
CA SER A 101 3.43 7.46 -15.73
C SER A 101 3.94 8.85 -16.15
N PHE A 102 3.87 9.83 -15.26
CA PHE A 102 4.25 11.21 -15.52
C PHE A 102 5.65 11.58 -15.00
N ARG A 103 6.46 10.61 -14.55
CA ARG A 103 7.77 10.85 -13.89
C ARG A 103 8.78 11.62 -14.74
N ALA A 104 8.71 11.48 -16.07
CA ALA A 104 9.65 12.14 -16.98
C ALA A 104 9.34 13.64 -17.16
N GLN A 105 8.06 14.00 -17.19
CA GLN A 105 7.58 15.37 -17.37
C GLN A 105 6.33 15.63 -16.55
N PRO A 106 6.45 15.68 -15.23
CA PRO A 106 5.32 15.96 -14.35
C PRO A 106 4.92 17.43 -14.46
N ARG A 107 3.64 17.68 -14.10
CA ARG A 107 3.05 19.00 -14.01
C ARG A 107 2.74 19.35 -12.56
N GLU A 108 2.46 20.62 -12.27
CA GLU A 108 2.04 21.07 -10.93
C GLU A 108 0.85 20.26 -10.40
N GLY A 109 -0.17 20.01 -11.24
CA GLY A 109 -1.31 19.20 -10.85
C GLY A 109 -0.95 17.73 -10.54
N HIS A 110 0.11 17.16 -11.13
CA HIS A 110 0.61 15.85 -10.72
C HIS A 110 1.30 15.89 -9.35
N MET A 111 2.03 16.97 -9.05
CA MET A 111 2.62 17.20 -7.73
C MET A 111 1.55 17.32 -6.64
N ASP A 112 0.47 18.06 -6.90
CA ASP A 112 -0.64 18.21 -5.96
C ASP A 112 -1.32 16.87 -5.67
N ARG A 113 -1.47 16.02 -6.69
CA ARG A 113 -2.00 14.66 -6.52
C ARG A 113 -1.04 13.78 -5.72
N ALA A 114 0.26 13.90 -5.93
CA ALA A 114 1.26 13.19 -5.12
C ALA A 114 1.20 13.63 -3.66
N LYS A 115 1.13 14.94 -3.39
CA LYS A 115 0.92 15.49 -2.04
C LYS A 115 -0.37 14.97 -1.40
N ARG A 116 -1.46 14.86 -2.17
CA ARG A 116 -2.73 14.30 -1.70
C ARG A 116 -2.59 12.85 -1.24
N VAL A 117 -1.81 12.02 -1.93
CA VAL A 117 -1.55 10.63 -1.49
C VAL A 117 -0.83 10.61 -0.15
N TYR A 118 0.11 11.52 0.11
CA TYR A 118 0.76 11.66 1.42
C TYR A 118 -0.23 12.06 2.51
N CYS A 119 -1.12 13.01 2.22
CA CYS A 119 -2.20 13.39 3.14
C CYS A 119 -3.12 12.21 3.49
N TYR A 120 -3.47 11.39 2.49
CA TYR A 120 -4.24 10.17 2.69
C TYR A 120 -3.48 9.15 3.55
N LEU A 121 -2.18 8.94 3.27
CA LEU A 121 -1.34 8.01 4.02
C LEU A 121 -1.25 8.39 5.50
N LYS A 122 -1.12 9.67 5.82
CA LYS A 122 -1.15 10.19 7.19
C LYS A 122 -2.47 9.86 7.88
N ASN A 123 -3.59 10.19 7.24
CA ASN A 123 -4.91 9.93 7.81
C ASN A 123 -5.17 8.44 8.03
N MET A 124 -4.72 7.59 7.08
CA MET A 124 -4.90 6.14 7.11
C MET A 124 -3.61 5.40 7.52
N LYS A 125 -2.80 6.01 8.37
CA LYS A 125 -1.49 5.48 8.79
C LYS A 125 -1.56 4.08 9.39
N HIS A 126 -2.58 3.79 10.16
CA HIS A 126 -2.73 2.54 10.90
C HIS A 126 -3.29 1.36 10.10
N PHE A 127 -3.43 1.52 8.78
CA PHE A 127 -3.77 0.38 7.92
C PHE A 127 -2.67 -0.65 7.93
N LYS A 128 -3.04 -1.90 8.21
CA LYS A 128 -2.15 -3.05 8.32
C LYS A 128 -2.69 -4.23 7.50
N VAL A 129 -1.79 -5.06 7.03
CA VAL A 129 -2.13 -6.33 6.40
C VAL A 129 -2.30 -7.39 7.48
N ARG A 130 -3.42 -8.09 7.48
CA ARG A 130 -3.71 -9.21 8.36
C ARG A 130 -3.69 -10.50 7.55
N PHE A 131 -2.84 -11.44 7.96
CA PHE A 131 -2.70 -12.75 7.30
C PHE A 131 -3.64 -13.75 7.97
N ARG A 132 -4.88 -13.82 7.50
CA ARG A 132 -5.83 -14.81 7.98
C ARG A 132 -5.46 -16.20 7.51
N THR A 133 -5.59 -17.18 8.39
CA THR A 133 -5.37 -18.61 8.11
C THR A 133 -6.68 -19.38 7.98
N ASP A 134 -7.81 -18.72 8.25
CA ASP A 134 -9.14 -19.31 8.13
C ASP A 134 -9.50 -19.51 6.65
N GLU A 135 -10.19 -20.60 6.33
CA GLU A 135 -10.76 -20.75 5.00
C GLU A 135 -11.84 -19.67 4.79
N PRO A 136 -11.80 -18.93 3.67
CA PRO A 136 -12.85 -17.97 3.39
C PRO A 136 -14.20 -18.68 3.24
N GLU A 137 -15.23 -18.15 3.88
CA GLU A 137 -16.59 -18.63 3.68
C GLU A 137 -17.15 -18.03 2.39
N TYR A 138 -17.36 -18.88 1.38
CA TYR A 138 -17.85 -18.48 0.05
C TYR A 138 -19.34 -18.74 -0.13
N SER A 139 -20.07 -19.11 0.93
CA SER A 139 -21.50 -19.45 0.87
C SER A 139 -22.35 -18.37 0.20
N ASP A 140 -22.01 -17.11 0.43
CA ASP A 140 -22.77 -15.94 -0.07
C ASP A 140 -22.34 -15.48 -1.47
N LEU A 141 -21.28 -16.06 -2.03
CA LEU A 141 -20.72 -15.65 -3.32
C LEU A 141 -21.12 -16.57 -4.50
N GLN A 142 -21.87 -17.64 -4.23
CA GLN A 142 -22.31 -18.53 -5.31
C GLN A 142 -23.53 -17.92 -6.02
N PRO A 143 -23.44 -17.58 -7.31
CA PRO A 143 -24.64 -17.21 -8.05
C PRO A 143 -25.60 -18.40 -8.08
N PRO A 144 -26.89 -18.19 -7.89
CA PRO A 144 -27.87 -19.25 -7.94
C PRO A 144 -27.81 -19.96 -9.30
N GLY A 145 -27.47 -21.26 -9.31
CA GLY A 145 -27.41 -22.09 -10.52
C GLY A 145 -26.03 -22.34 -11.13
N SER A 146 -24.95 -21.86 -10.58
CA SER A 146 -23.61 -22.24 -11.03
C SER A 146 -23.26 -23.63 -10.47
N GLY A 147 -23.31 -24.66 -11.33
CA GLY A 147 -22.89 -26.03 -11.01
C GLY A 147 -21.37 -26.17 -10.79
N PHE A 148 -20.79 -25.33 -9.96
CA PHE A 148 -19.42 -25.54 -9.47
C PHE A 148 -19.47 -26.73 -8.52
N GLN A 149 -19.12 -27.92 -9.03
CA GLN A 149 -18.81 -29.05 -8.17
C GLN A 149 -17.70 -28.61 -7.20
N LYS A 150 -17.98 -28.76 -5.89
CA LYS A 150 -16.93 -28.72 -4.88
C LYS A 150 -15.77 -29.56 -5.39
N VAL A 151 -14.66 -28.93 -5.75
CA VAL A 151 -13.40 -29.63 -5.92
C VAL A 151 -13.03 -30.10 -4.52
N SER A 152 -13.50 -31.33 -4.21
CA SER A 152 -13.27 -31.94 -2.92
C SER A 152 -11.78 -32.02 -2.69
N SER A 153 -11.39 -31.58 -1.56
CA SER A 153 -10.20 -31.76 -0.71
C SER A 153 -9.06 -32.72 -1.13
N LYS A 154 -8.73 -32.85 -2.43
CA LYS A 154 -7.53 -33.58 -2.85
C LYS A 154 -6.23 -32.84 -2.50
N TYR A 155 -6.27 -31.57 -2.12
CA TYR A 155 -5.09 -30.79 -1.74
C TYR A 155 -4.86 -30.67 -0.24
N SER A 156 -5.79 -31.08 0.62
CA SER A 156 -5.58 -31.04 2.07
C SER A 156 -4.53 -32.09 2.56
N SER A 157 -4.25 -33.11 1.76
CA SER A 157 -3.25 -34.12 2.13
C SER A 157 -1.83 -33.80 1.69
N GLN A 158 -1.62 -32.85 0.76
CA GLN A 158 -0.29 -32.44 0.32
C GLN A 158 0.32 -31.31 1.17
N ALA A 159 -0.46 -30.56 1.92
CA ALA A 159 0.04 -29.54 2.83
C ALA A 159 0.78 -30.12 4.08
N ARG A 160 0.80 -31.45 4.25
CA ARG A 160 1.56 -32.12 5.34
C ARG A 160 3.03 -32.36 5.04
N PHE A 161 3.52 -32.09 3.84
CA PHE A 161 4.89 -32.45 3.44
C PHE A 161 5.91 -31.30 3.50
N LEU A 162 5.56 -30.13 3.98
CA LEU A 162 6.51 -29.03 4.16
C LEU A 162 6.87 -28.74 5.62
N ARG A 163 6.83 -29.76 6.48
CA ARG A 163 7.48 -29.71 7.80
C ARG A 163 8.83 -30.42 7.72
N THR A 164 9.76 -29.93 6.94
CA THR A 164 11.17 -30.24 7.13
C THR A 164 11.79 -29.08 7.90
N PRO A 165 12.44 -29.34 9.04
CA PRO A 165 13.19 -28.30 9.75
C PRO A 165 14.39 -27.92 8.88
N TRP A 166 14.55 -26.65 8.61
CA TRP A 166 15.77 -26.11 8.03
C TRP A 166 16.85 -26.12 9.13
N TYR A 167 17.88 -26.90 8.92
CA TYR A 167 19.14 -26.85 9.67
C TYR A 167 19.93 -25.61 9.26
#